data_d7d7465c772dfb2862a8f97f43819408
#
_entry.id   d7d7465c772dfb2862a8f97f43819408
#
_cell.length_a   1.000
_cell.length_b   1.000
_cell.length_c   1.000
_cell.angle_alpha   90.00
_cell.angle_beta   90.00
_cell.angle_gamma   90.00
#
_symmetry.space_group_name_H-M   'P 1'
#
loop_
_entity.id
_entity.type
_entity.pdbx_description
1 polymer ?
#
loop_
_entity_poly.entity_id
_entity_poly.type
_entity_poly.pdbx_seq_one_letter_code
_entity_poly.pdbx_strand_id
1 'polypeptide(L)'
;IVGKYGAPVQTLLKKAAALDIRTICPLHGPVLKENLEFYIGKYLTWSSYEPEDDGVLVACASIHGNTKTAAEKMVNILKEQVYNKVAFTDLTRDDMAEAIEDAFRYSRLIVAAASYDGGVFPPMEDFLSRLSHKAYQNRKVGIIENGSWAPTAGNV
;
A
#
# COMPACT_ATOMS: atom_id res chain seq x y z
N ILE A 1 0.82 9.55 2.07
CA ILE A 1 1.35 8.59 3.06
C ILE A 1 2.08 9.36 4.16
N VAL A 2 1.65 9.16 5.41
CA VAL A 2 2.32 9.75 6.59
C VAL A 2 3.54 8.92 7.01
N GLY A 3 3.53 7.62 6.67
CA GLY A 3 4.59 6.68 7.00
C GLY A 3 4.83 6.59 8.51
N LYS A 4 6.08 6.48 8.93
CA LYS A 4 6.48 6.34 10.35
C LYS A 4 6.14 7.54 11.25
N TYR A 5 5.57 8.60 10.69
CA TYR A 5 5.28 9.83 11.44
C TYR A 5 3.83 9.91 11.96
N GLY A 6 3.10 8.80 12.02
CA GLY A 6 1.71 8.76 12.48
C GLY A 6 1.50 9.43 13.84
N ALA A 7 2.25 9.05 14.88
CA ALA A 7 2.10 9.60 16.23
C ALA A 7 2.39 11.11 16.32
N PRO A 8 3.47 11.66 15.71
CA PRO A 8 3.66 13.12 15.64
C PRO A 8 2.51 13.84 14.94
N VAL A 9 1.98 13.31 13.84
CA VAL A 9 0.86 13.90 13.11
C VAL A 9 -0.42 13.89 13.96
N GLN A 10 -0.73 12.79 14.64
CA GLN A 10 -1.87 12.72 15.57
C GLN A 10 -1.78 13.78 16.68
N THR A 11 -0.58 13.98 17.22
CA THR A 11 -0.33 15.01 18.24
C THR A 11 -0.53 16.42 17.68
N LEU A 12 -0.06 16.68 16.45
CA LEU A 12 -0.27 17.94 15.76
C LEU A 12 -1.77 18.21 15.54
N LEU A 13 -2.51 17.23 15.02
CA LEU A 13 -3.93 17.35 14.72
C LEU A 13 -4.76 17.60 15.98
N LYS A 14 -4.42 16.96 17.12
CA LYS A 14 -5.06 17.24 18.41
C LYS A 14 -4.86 18.69 18.86
N LYS A 15 -3.66 19.25 18.67
CA LYS A 15 -3.39 20.68 18.99
C LYS A 15 -4.12 21.60 18.02
N ALA A 16 -4.15 21.26 16.74
CA ALA A 16 -4.80 22.04 15.70
C ALA A 16 -6.33 22.09 15.85
N ALA A 17 -6.95 21.04 16.42
CA ALA A 17 -8.40 20.96 16.61
C ALA A 17 -8.98 22.07 17.51
N ALA A 18 -8.14 22.73 18.32
CA ALA A 18 -8.55 23.87 19.16
C ALA A 18 -8.50 25.22 18.42
N LEU A 19 -8.05 25.25 17.15
CA LEU A 19 -7.85 26.47 16.38
C LEU A 19 -8.92 26.62 15.30
N ASP A 20 -9.34 27.87 15.02
CA ASP A 20 -10.16 28.19 13.84
C ASP A 20 -9.27 28.28 12.61
N ILE A 21 -9.03 27.14 11.96
CA ILE A 21 -8.14 27.03 10.80
C ILE A 21 -8.91 27.43 9.55
N ARG A 22 -8.51 28.50 8.89
CA ARG A 22 -9.10 29.01 7.64
C ARG A 22 -8.21 28.79 6.41
N THR A 23 -6.95 28.47 6.63
CA THR A 23 -5.98 28.24 5.55
C THR A 23 -4.91 27.28 6.01
N ILE A 24 -4.55 26.32 5.17
CA ILE A 24 -3.41 25.42 5.37
C ILE A 24 -2.36 25.74 4.31
N CYS A 25 -1.16 26.11 4.77
CA CYS A 25 -0.02 26.41 3.90
C CYS A 25 1.03 25.27 4.06
N PRO A 26 0.95 24.21 3.26
CA PRO A 26 1.92 23.13 3.35
C PRO A 26 3.29 23.59 2.82
N LEU A 27 4.39 22.98 3.31
CA LEU A 27 5.73 23.21 2.77
C LEU A 27 5.87 22.70 1.34
N HIS A 28 5.11 21.67 0.99
CA HIS A 28 5.04 21.08 -0.34
C HIS A 28 3.59 20.94 -0.77
N GLY A 29 3.24 21.51 -1.91
CA GLY A 29 1.89 21.49 -2.48
C GLY A 29 1.18 22.84 -2.46
N PRO A 30 -0.08 22.89 -2.92
CA PRO A 30 -0.85 24.13 -3.01
C PRO A 30 -1.32 24.64 -1.63
N VAL A 31 -1.56 25.92 -1.53
CA VAL A 31 -2.27 26.50 -0.38
C VAL A 31 -3.73 26.07 -0.44
N LEU A 32 -4.21 25.50 0.66
CA LEU A 32 -5.58 25.00 0.80
C LEU A 32 -6.42 26.03 1.56
N LYS A 33 -7.51 26.47 0.98
CA LYS A 33 -8.48 27.43 1.54
C LYS A 33 -9.90 26.90 1.61
N GLU A 34 -10.17 25.84 0.85
CA GLU A 34 -11.48 25.23 0.73
C GLU A 34 -11.39 23.74 1.10
N ASN A 35 -12.50 23.16 1.53
CA ASN A 35 -12.60 21.74 1.90
C ASN A 35 -11.54 21.27 2.93
N LEU A 36 -11.18 22.13 3.88
CA LEU A 36 -10.12 21.86 4.85
C LEU A 36 -10.41 20.62 5.69
N GLU A 37 -11.68 20.38 6.04
CA GLU A 37 -12.12 19.20 6.77
C GLU A 37 -11.81 17.89 6.02
N PHE A 38 -11.92 17.89 4.70
CA PHE A 38 -11.55 16.72 3.87
C PHE A 38 -10.06 16.41 4.03
N TYR A 39 -9.18 17.40 3.93
CA TYR A 39 -7.73 17.19 4.05
C TYR A 39 -7.34 16.79 5.46
N ILE A 40 -7.92 17.42 6.48
CA ILE A 40 -7.69 17.07 7.89
C ILE A 40 -8.18 15.63 8.15
N GLY A 41 -9.34 15.25 7.65
CA GLY A 41 -9.87 13.90 7.75
C GLY A 41 -8.95 12.85 7.09
N LYS A 42 -8.39 13.15 5.91
CA LYS A 42 -7.38 12.28 5.27
C LYS A 42 -6.13 12.14 6.12
N TYR A 43 -5.62 13.23 6.69
CA TYR A 43 -4.47 13.16 7.60
C TYR A 43 -4.76 12.35 8.87
N LEU A 44 -5.96 12.42 9.42
CA LEU A 44 -6.38 11.58 10.54
C LEU A 44 -6.34 10.10 10.15
N THR A 45 -6.96 9.73 9.04
CA THR A 45 -6.98 8.36 8.52
C THR A 45 -5.56 7.84 8.27
N TRP A 46 -4.72 8.60 7.56
CA TRP A 46 -3.36 8.16 7.24
C TRP A 46 -2.44 8.04 8.46
N SER A 47 -2.60 8.93 9.43
CA SER A 47 -1.77 8.95 10.63
C SER A 47 -2.20 7.93 11.70
N SER A 48 -3.42 7.42 11.62
CA SER A 48 -3.89 6.28 12.42
C SER A 48 -3.62 4.93 11.76
N TYR A 49 -3.03 4.92 10.55
CA TYR A 49 -2.79 3.73 9.73
C TYR A 49 -4.07 2.99 9.32
N GLU A 50 -5.19 3.70 9.30
CA GLU A 50 -6.43 3.14 8.77
C GLU A 50 -6.45 3.17 7.24
N PRO A 51 -7.07 2.17 6.58
CA PRO A 51 -7.24 2.19 5.14
C PRO A 51 -8.23 3.28 4.72
N GLU A 52 -8.02 3.85 3.54
CA GLU A 52 -8.99 4.77 2.94
C GLU A 52 -10.16 4.03 2.30
N ASP A 53 -9.86 2.88 1.72
CA ASP A 53 -10.81 2.08 0.94
C ASP A 53 -10.83 0.62 1.43
N ASP A 54 -12.04 0.07 1.56
CA ASP A 54 -12.20 -1.37 1.72
C ASP A 54 -12.04 -2.06 0.37
N GLY A 55 -10.82 -2.46 0.07
CA GLY A 55 -10.42 -3.02 -1.20
C GLY A 55 -9.17 -3.88 -1.08
N VAL A 56 -8.66 -4.33 -2.22
CA VAL A 56 -7.50 -5.21 -2.33
C VAL A 56 -6.52 -4.66 -3.34
N LEU A 57 -5.26 -4.50 -2.95
CA LEU A 57 -4.15 -4.41 -3.89
C LEU A 57 -3.55 -5.80 -4.13
N VAL A 58 -3.38 -6.19 -5.38
CA VAL A 58 -2.57 -7.36 -5.78
C VAL A 58 -1.27 -6.85 -6.39
N ALA A 59 -0.17 -6.95 -5.66
CA ALA A 59 1.17 -6.57 -6.11
C ALA A 59 1.92 -7.81 -6.59
N CYS A 60 2.45 -7.77 -7.80
CA CYS A 60 3.10 -8.91 -8.44
C CYS A 60 4.53 -8.58 -8.86
N ALA A 61 5.46 -9.53 -8.64
CA ALA A 61 6.80 -9.52 -9.21
C ALA A 61 7.07 -10.87 -9.89
N SER A 62 7.08 -10.89 -11.21
CA SER A 62 7.17 -12.12 -12.02
C SER A 62 8.38 -12.08 -12.95
N ILE A 63 9.17 -13.14 -12.97
CA ILE A 63 10.35 -13.28 -13.85
C ILE A 63 9.92 -13.66 -15.26
N HIS A 64 9.13 -14.75 -15.41
CA HIS A 64 8.76 -15.35 -16.70
C HIS A 64 7.25 -15.25 -17.00
N GLY A 65 6.48 -14.47 -16.23
CA GLY A 65 5.05 -14.27 -16.46
C GLY A 65 4.12 -15.25 -15.74
N ASN A 66 4.58 -16.41 -15.27
CA ASN A 66 3.72 -17.39 -14.62
C ASN A 66 3.09 -16.88 -13.32
N THR A 67 3.87 -16.24 -12.46
CA THR A 67 3.37 -15.61 -11.23
C THR A 67 2.41 -14.48 -11.55
N LYS A 68 2.68 -13.70 -12.61
CA LYS A 68 1.77 -12.66 -13.10
C LYS A 68 0.43 -13.24 -13.52
N THR A 69 0.43 -14.32 -14.31
CA THR A 69 -0.81 -15.00 -14.72
C THR A 69 -1.62 -15.48 -13.52
N ALA A 70 -0.97 -16.01 -12.49
CA ALA A 70 -1.65 -16.42 -11.26
C ALA A 70 -2.24 -15.21 -10.50
N ALA A 71 -1.50 -14.11 -10.41
CA ALA A 71 -1.97 -12.87 -9.78
C ALA A 71 -3.15 -12.26 -10.53
N GLU A 72 -3.13 -12.23 -11.87
CA GLU A 72 -4.24 -11.75 -12.71
C GLU A 72 -5.50 -12.60 -12.53
N LYS A 73 -5.35 -13.92 -12.44
CA LYS A 73 -6.48 -14.81 -12.10
C LYS A 73 -7.05 -14.50 -10.73
N MET A 74 -6.22 -14.25 -9.73
CA MET A 74 -6.67 -13.84 -8.40
C MET A 74 -7.45 -12.52 -8.46
N VAL A 75 -6.99 -11.52 -9.23
CA VAL A 75 -7.71 -10.26 -9.45
C VAL A 75 -9.11 -10.51 -10.00
N ASN A 76 -9.24 -11.39 -11.00
CA ASN A 76 -10.54 -11.72 -11.59
C ASN A 76 -11.49 -12.36 -10.57
N ILE A 77 -11.00 -13.35 -9.80
CA ILE A 77 -11.76 -14.00 -8.74
C ILE A 77 -12.25 -12.99 -7.69
N LEU A 78 -11.37 -12.08 -7.27
CA LEU A 78 -11.72 -11.06 -6.28
C LEU A 78 -12.78 -10.09 -6.80
N LYS A 79 -12.70 -9.68 -8.06
CA LYS A 79 -13.71 -8.80 -8.70
C LYS A 79 -15.07 -9.49 -8.85
N GLU A 80 -15.07 -10.76 -9.19
CA GLU A 80 -16.31 -11.53 -9.40
C GLU A 80 -17.02 -11.87 -8.09
N GLN A 81 -16.27 -12.12 -7.02
CA GLN A 81 -16.85 -12.74 -5.83
C GLN A 81 -17.13 -11.76 -4.69
N VAL A 82 -16.31 -10.71 -4.46
CA VAL A 82 -16.35 -10.04 -3.15
C VAL A 82 -16.06 -8.54 -3.16
N TYR A 83 -15.22 -8.01 -4.05
CA TYR A 83 -14.68 -6.67 -3.90
C TYR A 83 -14.94 -5.76 -5.09
N ASN A 84 -15.57 -4.62 -4.83
CA ASN A 84 -15.79 -3.58 -5.85
C ASN A 84 -14.49 -2.79 -6.18
N LYS A 85 -13.48 -2.85 -5.30
CA LYS A 85 -12.21 -2.12 -5.45
C LYS A 85 -11.05 -3.11 -5.42
N VAL A 86 -10.56 -3.48 -6.58
CA VAL A 86 -9.39 -4.35 -6.74
C VAL A 86 -8.42 -3.67 -7.70
N ALA A 87 -7.24 -3.32 -7.19
CA ALA A 87 -6.12 -2.80 -7.97
C ALA A 87 -5.09 -3.91 -8.23
N PHE A 88 -4.37 -3.79 -9.33
CA PHE A 88 -3.25 -4.67 -9.68
C PHE A 88 -2.04 -3.82 -10.03
N THR A 89 -0.86 -4.21 -9.57
CA THR A 89 0.41 -3.60 -9.95
C THR A 89 1.46 -4.66 -10.26
N ASP A 90 2.18 -4.46 -11.35
CA ASP A 90 3.35 -5.26 -11.74
C ASP A 90 4.62 -4.51 -11.34
N LEU A 91 5.20 -4.85 -10.20
CA LEU A 91 6.38 -4.20 -9.63
C LEU A 91 7.62 -4.22 -10.54
N THR A 92 7.58 -5.01 -11.62
CA THR A 92 8.66 -5.04 -12.62
C THR A 92 8.47 -4.02 -13.73
N ARG A 93 7.32 -3.33 -13.80
CA ARG A 93 6.92 -2.44 -14.89
C ARG A 93 6.34 -1.11 -14.42
N ASP A 94 5.54 -1.16 -13.35
CA ASP A 94 4.77 -0.02 -12.87
C ASP A 94 5.58 0.84 -11.87
N ASP A 95 5.08 2.02 -11.58
CA ASP A 95 5.74 2.93 -10.64
C ASP A 95 5.64 2.39 -9.20
N MET A 96 6.80 2.22 -8.58
CA MET A 96 6.92 1.75 -7.20
C MET A 96 6.26 2.70 -6.19
N ALA A 97 6.24 4.01 -6.44
CA ALA A 97 5.63 4.97 -5.52
C ALA A 97 4.11 4.85 -5.54
N GLU A 98 3.51 4.63 -6.72
CA GLU A 98 2.07 4.36 -6.86
C GLU A 98 1.69 3.04 -6.19
N ALA A 99 2.50 1.99 -6.38
CA ALA A 99 2.29 0.70 -5.72
C ALA A 99 2.28 0.82 -4.18
N ILE A 100 3.19 1.62 -3.61
CA ILE A 100 3.25 1.88 -2.17
C ILE A 100 2.03 2.70 -1.72
N GLU A 101 1.61 3.70 -2.49
CA GLU A 101 0.41 4.49 -2.20
C GLU A 101 -0.82 3.61 -2.12
N ASP A 102 -1.04 2.75 -3.10
CA ASP A 102 -2.15 1.80 -3.13
C ASP A 102 -2.10 0.77 -1.99
N ALA A 103 -0.91 0.32 -1.59
CA ALA A 103 -0.77 -0.56 -0.43
C ALA A 103 -1.27 0.11 0.86
N PHE A 104 -1.02 1.40 1.05
CA PHE A 104 -1.55 2.16 2.18
C PHE A 104 -3.03 2.51 2.04
N ARG A 105 -3.53 2.64 0.82
CA ARG A 105 -4.91 3.01 0.52
C ARG A 105 -5.89 1.89 0.83
N TYR A 106 -5.58 0.66 0.42
CA TYR A 106 -6.48 -0.48 0.54
C TYR A 106 -6.34 -1.22 1.86
N SER A 107 -7.45 -1.83 2.30
CA SER A 107 -7.51 -2.61 3.56
C SER A 107 -6.81 -3.96 3.48
N ARG A 108 -6.51 -4.45 2.25
CA ARG A 108 -5.89 -5.75 2.00
C ARG A 108 -4.80 -5.65 0.96
N LEU A 109 -3.75 -6.44 1.14
CA LEU A 109 -2.64 -6.60 0.22
C LEU A 109 -2.45 -8.07 -0.11
N ILE A 110 -2.37 -8.41 -1.39
CA ILE A 110 -1.88 -9.71 -1.84
C ILE A 110 -0.56 -9.49 -2.54
N VAL A 111 0.50 -10.14 -2.06
CA VAL A 111 1.81 -10.13 -2.70
C VAL A 111 2.00 -11.44 -3.47
N ALA A 112 2.39 -11.34 -4.74
CA ALA A 112 2.63 -12.48 -5.61
C ALA A 112 4.05 -12.41 -6.16
N ALA A 113 4.93 -13.32 -5.74
CA ALA A 113 6.32 -13.30 -6.14
C ALA A 113 6.90 -14.69 -6.43
N ALA A 114 7.93 -14.71 -7.26
CA ALA A 114 8.74 -15.88 -7.48
C ALA A 114 9.88 -15.95 -6.46
N SER A 115 10.24 -17.17 -6.06
CA SER A 115 11.51 -17.43 -5.37
C SER A 115 12.68 -17.13 -6.29
N TYR A 116 13.68 -16.44 -5.77
CA TYR A 116 14.87 -16.05 -6.49
C TYR A 116 16.09 -16.11 -5.56
N ASP A 117 17.11 -16.83 -5.95
CA ASP A 117 18.37 -16.95 -5.19
C ASP A 117 18.17 -17.29 -3.69
N GLY A 118 17.24 -18.20 -3.41
CA GLY A 118 16.90 -18.62 -2.05
C GLY A 118 16.02 -17.66 -1.24
N GLY A 119 15.71 -16.50 -1.81
CA GLY A 119 14.86 -15.46 -1.23
C GLY A 119 13.67 -15.11 -2.13
N VAL A 120 13.25 -13.85 -2.09
CA VAL A 120 12.19 -13.30 -2.93
C VAL A 120 12.76 -12.51 -4.11
N PHE A 121 12.04 -12.48 -5.23
CA PHE A 121 12.48 -11.72 -6.41
C PHE A 121 12.65 -10.22 -6.10
N PRO A 122 13.82 -9.60 -6.45
CA PRO A 122 14.22 -8.27 -5.98
C PRO A 122 13.19 -7.14 -6.07
N PRO A 123 12.35 -6.99 -7.11
CA PRO A 123 11.34 -5.94 -7.12
C PRO A 123 10.33 -6.07 -5.97
N MET A 124 10.00 -7.30 -5.56
CA MET A 124 9.13 -7.54 -4.40
C MET A 124 9.88 -7.25 -3.09
N GLU A 125 11.15 -7.62 -2.99
CA GLU A 125 11.98 -7.31 -1.83
C GLU A 125 12.09 -5.80 -1.59
N ASP A 126 12.35 -5.00 -2.64
CA ASP A 126 12.37 -3.54 -2.56
C ASP A 126 11.01 -2.98 -2.11
N PHE A 127 9.91 -3.49 -2.67
CA PHE A 127 8.55 -3.09 -2.27
C PHE A 127 8.29 -3.35 -0.78
N LEU A 128 8.55 -4.57 -0.30
CA LEU A 128 8.35 -4.94 1.11
C LEU A 128 9.26 -4.15 2.06
N SER A 129 10.52 -3.93 1.69
CA SER A 129 11.46 -3.10 2.43
C SER A 129 10.95 -1.67 2.58
N ARG A 130 10.45 -1.07 1.50
CA ARG A 130 9.87 0.29 1.54
C ARG A 130 8.61 0.37 2.39
N LEU A 131 7.75 -0.64 2.36
CA LEU A 131 6.57 -0.72 3.24
C LEU A 131 7.00 -0.79 4.71
N SER A 132 7.98 -1.63 5.04
CA SER A 132 8.54 -1.76 6.39
C SER A 132 9.11 -0.43 6.89
N HIS A 133 9.93 0.25 6.09
CA HIS A 133 10.50 1.57 6.45
C HIS A 133 9.46 2.67 6.67
N LYS A 134 8.24 2.48 6.15
CA LYS A 134 7.11 3.41 6.30
C LYS A 134 6.14 2.98 7.41
N ALA A 135 6.50 1.98 8.21
CA ALA A 135 5.66 1.43 9.29
C ALA A 135 4.29 0.91 8.79
N TYR A 136 4.29 0.19 7.66
CA TYR A 136 3.08 -0.44 7.12
C TYR A 136 2.47 -1.39 8.13
N GLN A 137 1.18 -1.22 8.42
CA GLN A 137 0.50 -1.96 9.46
C GLN A 137 -1.04 -1.91 9.27
N ASN A 138 -1.77 -2.63 10.11
CA ASN A 138 -3.25 -2.65 10.13
C ASN A 138 -3.87 -3.09 8.79
N ARG A 139 -3.21 -4.02 8.10
CA ARG A 139 -3.70 -4.60 6.84
C ARG A 139 -3.73 -6.12 6.91
N LYS A 140 -4.66 -6.73 6.19
CA LYS A 140 -4.64 -8.18 5.97
C LYS A 140 -3.75 -8.46 4.77
N VAL A 141 -2.80 -9.37 4.93
CA VAL A 141 -1.85 -9.73 3.86
C VAL A 141 -2.05 -11.19 3.46
N GLY A 142 -2.15 -11.41 2.16
CA GLY A 142 -2.12 -12.73 1.53
C GLY A 142 -0.86 -12.89 0.69
N ILE A 143 -0.34 -14.12 0.60
CA ILE A 143 0.90 -14.41 -0.13
C ILE A 143 0.61 -15.47 -1.20
N ILE A 144 1.09 -15.21 -2.41
CA ILE A 144 1.17 -16.18 -3.51
C ILE A 144 2.65 -16.32 -3.85
N GLU A 145 3.20 -17.49 -3.57
CA GLU A 145 4.60 -17.78 -3.90
C GLU A 145 4.71 -18.86 -4.99
N ASN A 146 5.75 -18.75 -5.79
CA ASN A 146 6.08 -19.70 -6.84
C ASN A 146 7.59 -19.92 -6.89
N GLY A 147 8.02 -21.16 -6.93
CA GLY A 147 9.43 -21.53 -7.04
C GLY A 147 9.61 -22.86 -7.72
N SER A 148 10.59 -22.98 -8.62
CA SER A 148 10.85 -24.20 -9.38
C SER A 148 11.45 -25.32 -8.52
N TRP A 149 12.24 -24.96 -7.48
CA TRP A 149 12.91 -25.92 -6.60
C TRP A 149 12.20 -26.02 -5.24
N ALA A 150 11.95 -24.87 -4.63
CA ALA A 150 11.19 -24.75 -3.40
C ALA A 150 10.53 -23.37 -3.34
N PRO A 151 9.32 -23.26 -2.78
CA PRO A 151 8.71 -21.97 -2.53
C PRO A 151 9.37 -21.38 -1.27
N THR A 152 10.31 -20.45 -1.45
CA THR A 152 11.08 -19.81 -0.37
C THR A 152 10.78 -18.33 -0.21
N ALA A 153 10.06 -17.75 -1.17
CA ALA A 153 9.76 -16.32 -1.18
C ALA A 153 8.93 -15.86 0.02
N GLY A 154 8.09 -16.73 0.59
CA GLY A 154 7.27 -16.42 1.75
C GLY A 154 8.00 -16.49 3.11
N ASN A 155 9.27 -16.85 3.12
CA ASN A 155 10.10 -16.93 4.35
C ASN A 155 10.88 -15.64 4.64
N VAL A 156 10.76 -14.64 3.80
CA VAL A 156 11.51 -13.36 3.86
C VAL A 156 10.75 -12.30 4.67
#